data_d3f7a117c99f2983ae36fe9d95d50e35
#
_entry.id   d3f7a117c99f2983ae36fe9d95d50e35
#
_cell.length_a   1.000
_cell.length_b   1.000
_cell.length_c   1.000
_cell.angle_alpha   90.00
_cell.angle_beta   90.00
_cell.angle_gamma   90.00
#
_symmetry.space_group_name_H-M   'P 1'
#
loop_
_entity.id
_entity.type
_entity.pdbx_description
1 polymer ?
#
loop_
_entity_poly.entity_id
_entity_poly.type
_entity_poly.pdbx_seq_one_letter_code
_entity_poly.pdbx_strand_id
1 'polypeptide(L)'
;MKKLSFLFFLFASCFVQAQTSPLPHLEKRDKITQLIVNGKPFLVLGGELHNSSTSGAAYMQPIWEQMKKKHLNTVVAPVYWELLEPEEGHFNFTLVDSMLSGARKQNLHLVILWFASWKNGYSMYVPSWIKNNSDKYPRAKDQNGKSLQQLSTFGEATAEADARAFKALMKHIHEVDAKQQTVIMAQIENEVGLFYTPRDHIVAADKAFNSTVPNELMQYLIQHKGKLQPELGSAWKKNGYKTTGSWEEVFGKSVVDEKNWQTLSFLTEELFTVYQYAKYMGKVAAAGKAAHAIPMYVNAWLKQPLTPVPGRYPSGGPIPHTLDLWRAAAPAIDMIEPDIYVDDVFYTVEQFHREGNPVFIPEIKSGIRSANEAFWIFAHHDAIGVSPFGIDESKPDDDPITKTYFTLSQVSDLIIQQQGKGTMIGIFLDTAHRMQSFELGGYRVDAKLGSGSFAELAGFSVGQKKTEIAGGILINTGKDEFIAIGKDYNLTFTPLQPDGKIVDVEYFDEGTFLNGKWVTIRRLNGDEGTGGGDYGFGFKTGNSASLKFQPSANGDYSIVKFKIYRYW
;
A
#
# COMPACT_ATOMS: atom_id res chain seq x y z
N MET A 1 2.77 -78.85 -28.56
CA MET A 1 1.77 -77.80 -28.35
C MET A 1 2.42 -76.74 -27.48
N LYS A 2 2.88 -75.63 -28.11
CA LYS A 2 3.46 -74.46 -27.39
C LYS A 2 2.36 -73.44 -27.11
N LYS A 3 2.11 -73.16 -25.82
CA LYS A 3 1.16 -72.09 -25.42
C LYS A 3 1.89 -70.76 -25.48
N LEU A 4 1.38 -69.84 -26.33
CA LEU A 4 1.87 -68.46 -26.43
C LEU A 4 1.00 -67.63 -25.47
N SER A 5 1.60 -67.10 -24.38
CA SER A 5 0.95 -66.17 -23.47
C SER A 5 1.16 -64.75 -23.99
N PHE A 6 0.06 -64.07 -24.34
CA PHE A 6 0.04 -62.65 -24.74
C PHE A 6 -0.08 -61.80 -23.47
N LEU A 7 0.93 -61.02 -23.16
CA LEU A 7 0.92 -60.04 -22.07
C LEU A 7 0.38 -58.72 -22.60
N PHE A 8 -0.81 -58.35 -22.14
CA PHE A 8 -1.43 -57.04 -22.46
C PHE A 8 -0.87 -56.01 -21.49
N PHE A 9 -0.04 -55.07 -21.98
CA PHE A 9 0.37 -53.86 -21.24
C PHE A 9 -0.73 -52.82 -21.35
N LEU A 10 -1.48 -52.61 -20.27
CA LEU A 10 -2.38 -51.45 -20.12
C LEU A 10 -1.53 -50.20 -19.83
N PHE A 11 -1.37 -49.32 -20.82
CA PHE A 11 -0.88 -47.96 -20.61
C PHE A 11 -1.99 -47.15 -19.94
N ALA A 12 -1.91 -46.96 -18.62
CA ALA A 12 -2.70 -45.95 -17.91
C ALA A 12 -2.14 -44.57 -18.21
N SER A 13 -2.73 -43.86 -19.14
CA SER A 13 -2.44 -42.44 -19.38
C SER A 13 -2.98 -41.63 -18.17
N CYS A 14 -2.10 -41.32 -17.23
CA CYS A 14 -2.40 -40.31 -16.22
C CYS A 14 -2.53 -38.95 -16.91
N PHE A 15 -3.76 -38.53 -17.20
CA PHE A 15 -4.05 -37.14 -17.48
C PHE A 15 -3.82 -36.36 -16.18
N VAL A 16 -2.67 -35.76 -16.03
CA VAL A 16 -2.45 -34.70 -15.06
C VAL A 16 -3.29 -33.51 -15.55
N GLN A 17 -4.50 -33.38 -15.04
CA GLN A 17 -5.27 -32.15 -15.18
C GLN A 17 -4.44 -31.07 -14.48
N ALA A 18 -3.80 -30.20 -15.25
CA ALA A 18 -3.18 -29.01 -14.72
C ALA A 18 -4.29 -28.19 -14.05
N GLN A 19 -4.33 -28.21 -12.72
CA GLN A 19 -5.24 -27.43 -11.93
C GLN A 19 -4.89 -25.97 -12.20
N THR A 20 -5.74 -25.25 -12.92
CA THR A 20 -5.55 -23.80 -13.16
C THR A 20 -5.63 -23.10 -11.81
N SER A 21 -4.57 -22.41 -11.42
CA SER A 21 -4.57 -21.55 -10.22
C SER A 21 -5.73 -20.56 -10.32
N PRO A 22 -6.45 -20.30 -9.22
CA PRO A 22 -7.46 -19.24 -9.20
C PRO A 22 -6.81 -17.90 -9.56
N LEU A 23 -7.60 -16.99 -10.14
CA LEU A 23 -7.14 -15.63 -10.43
C LEU A 23 -6.57 -14.97 -9.16
N PRO A 24 -5.70 -13.95 -9.30
CA PRO A 24 -5.27 -13.15 -8.16
C PRO A 24 -6.47 -12.67 -7.35
N HIS A 25 -6.42 -12.82 -6.04
CA HIS A 25 -7.53 -12.45 -5.14
C HIS A 25 -7.03 -12.12 -3.74
N LEU A 26 -7.89 -11.45 -2.98
CA LEU A 26 -7.66 -11.22 -1.56
C LEU A 26 -8.26 -12.37 -0.76
N GLU A 27 -7.48 -12.95 0.13
CA GLU A 27 -7.91 -14.02 1.04
C GLU A 27 -7.83 -13.55 2.49
N LYS A 28 -8.98 -13.54 3.17
CA LYS A 28 -9.03 -13.26 4.60
C LYS A 28 -8.53 -14.46 5.39
N ARG A 29 -7.52 -14.25 6.23
CA ARG A 29 -6.94 -15.26 7.14
C ARG A 29 -6.96 -14.72 8.57
N ASP A 30 -7.87 -15.19 9.38
CA ASP A 30 -8.11 -14.71 10.74
C ASP A 30 -8.32 -13.18 10.80
N LYS A 31 -7.32 -12.44 11.26
CA LYS A 31 -7.39 -10.98 11.43
C LYS A 31 -6.80 -10.19 10.26
N ILE A 32 -6.12 -10.85 9.34
CA ILE A 32 -5.44 -10.21 8.20
C ILE A 32 -6.08 -10.59 6.88
N THR A 33 -5.70 -9.87 5.84
CA THR A 33 -6.02 -10.20 4.45
C THR A 33 -4.71 -10.25 3.66
N GLN A 34 -4.49 -11.34 2.92
CA GLN A 34 -3.33 -11.53 2.07
C GLN A 34 -3.73 -11.49 0.59
N LEU A 35 -2.85 -10.97 -0.25
CA LEU A 35 -2.95 -11.10 -1.70
C LEU A 35 -2.46 -12.48 -2.10
N ILE A 36 -3.26 -13.21 -2.88
CA ILE A 36 -2.92 -14.52 -3.41
C ILE A 36 -2.63 -14.40 -4.90
N VAL A 37 -1.44 -14.82 -5.32
CA VAL A 37 -1.00 -14.85 -6.72
C VAL A 37 -0.49 -16.25 -7.02
N ASN A 38 -0.92 -16.84 -8.13
CA ASN A 38 -0.57 -18.22 -8.47
C ASN A 38 -0.86 -19.23 -7.34
N GLY A 39 -1.93 -19.00 -6.57
CA GLY A 39 -2.36 -19.84 -5.46
C GLY A 39 -1.51 -19.73 -4.19
N LYS A 40 -0.65 -18.72 -4.08
CA LYS A 40 0.24 -18.50 -2.92
C LYS A 40 0.12 -17.06 -2.40
N PRO A 41 0.26 -16.84 -1.08
CA PRO A 41 0.41 -15.50 -0.55
C PRO A 41 1.59 -14.77 -1.21
N PHE A 42 1.38 -13.50 -1.52
CA PHE A 42 2.34 -12.69 -2.27
C PHE A 42 2.54 -11.34 -1.61
N LEU A 43 3.79 -10.95 -1.40
CA LEU A 43 4.19 -9.65 -0.87
C LEU A 43 4.66 -8.77 -2.03
N VAL A 44 4.02 -7.62 -2.22
CA VAL A 44 4.33 -6.70 -3.31
C VAL A 44 5.51 -5.82 -2.93
N LEU A 45 6.69 -6.09 -3.51
CA LEU A 45 7.82 -5.16 -3.53
C LEU A 45 7.66 -4.33 -4.81
N GLY A 46 6.86 -3.27 -4.71
CA GLY A 46 6.37 -2.51 -5.84
C GLY A 46 7.20 -1.29 -6.17
N GLY A 47 6.89 -0.69 -7.31
CA GLY A 47 7.36 0.64 -7.69
C GLY A 47 6.41 1.21 -8.73
N GLU A 48 5.95 2.43 -8.50
CA GLU A 48 5.09 3.13 -9.44
C GLU A 48 5.91 3.90 -10.45
N LEU A 49 5.63 3.65 -11.72
CA LEU A 49 6.25 4.37 -12.83
C LEU A 49 5.76 5.82 -12.89
N HIS A 50 6.59 6.68 -13.45
CA HIS A 50 6.17 8.05 -13.76
C HIS A 50 4.98 8.06 -14.74
N ASN A 51 4.15 9.10 -14.64
CA ASN A 51 2.83 9.21 -15.28
C ASN A 51 2.77 8.90 -16.78
N SER A 52 3.85 9.09 -17.52
CA SER A 52 3.87 8.94 -18.98
C SER A 52 4.73 7.77 -19.49
N SER A 53 5.35 7.02 -18.60
CA SER A 53 6.40 6.04 -18.99
C SER A 53 5.87 4.94 -19.91
N THR A 54 4.69 4.41 -19.65
CA THR A 54 4.07 3.35 -20.47
C THR A 54 3.37 3.84 -21.73
N SER A 55 3.36 5.15 -22.00
CA SER A 55 2.80 5.71 -23.24
C SER A 55 3.65 5.38 -24.48
N GLY A 56 4.87 4.86 -24.31
CA GLY A 56 5.77 4.47 -25.37
C GLY A 56 6.50 3.16 -25.10
N ALA A 57 6.26 2.14 -25.91
CA ALA A 57 6.91 0.82 -25.75
C ALA A 57 8.44 0.89 -25.84
N ALA A 58 8.98 1.71 -26.75
CA ALA A 58 10.42 1.90 -26.90
C ALA A 58 11.05 2.60 -25.69
N TYR A 59 10.33 3.56 -25.09
CA TYR A 59 10.76 4.23 -23.86
C TYR A 59 10.88 3.25 -22.68
N MET A 60 9.91 2.36 -22.54
CA MET A 60 9.88 1.36 -21.47
C MET A 60 10.91 0.24 -21.62
N GLN A 61 11.43 -0.02 -22.81
CA GLN A 61 12.30 -1.17 -23.06
C GLN A 61 13.51 -1.26 -22.10
N PRO A 62 14.34 -0.20 -21.90
CA PRO A 62 15.45 -0.25 -20.95
C PRO A 62 15.01 -0.19 -19.49
N ILE A 63 13.81 0.32 -19.19
CA ILE A 63 13.32 0.50 -17.83
C ILE A 63 12.99 -0.84 -17.17
N TRP A 64 12.44 -1.81 -17.89
CA TRP A 64 12.10 -3.12 -17.34
C TRP A 64 13.28 -3.81 -16.63
N GLU A 65 14.48 -3.75 -17.24
CA GLU A 65 15.69 -4.32 -16.64
C GLU A 65 16.11 -3.56 -15.36
N GLN A 66 15.93 -2.23 -15.35
CA GLN A 66 16.23 -1.41 -14.16
C GLN A 66 15.31 -1.77 -13.01
N MET A 67 14.00 -1.99 -13.26
CA MET A 67 13.06 -2.44 -12.23
C MET A 67 13.52 -3.77 -11.61
N LYS A 68 13.96 -4.71 -12.41
CA LYS A 68 14.51 -5.98 -11.92
C LYS A 68 15.78 -5.79 -11.09
N LYS A 69 16.69 -4.90 -11.52
CA LYS A 69 17.91 -4.57 -10.77
C LYS A 69 17.64 -3.88 -9.44
N LYS A 70 16.51 -3.18 -9.31
CA LYS A 70 16.03 -2.61 -8.04
C LYS A 70 15.37 -3.64 -7.12
N HIS A 71 15.38 -4.91 -7.49
CA HIS A 71 14.74 -6.01 -6.76
C HIS A 71 13.23 -5.91 -6.61
N LEU A 72 12.56 -5.16 -7.50
CA LEU A 72 11.12 -5.19 -7.58
C LEU A 72 10.64 -6.59 -8.01
N ASN A 73 9.47 -6.96 -7.54
CA ASN A 73 8.70 -8.09 -8.07
C ASN A 73 7.42 -7.63 -8.77
N THR A 74 7.05 -6.35 -8.62
CA THR A 74 5.82 -5.78 -9.17
C THR A 74 6.08 -4.35 -9.64
N VAL A 75 5.49 -3.97 -10.77
CA VAL A 75 5.50 -2.60 -11.29
C VAL A 75 4.07 -2.08 -11.33
N VAL A 76 3.84 -0.91 -10.76
CA VAL A 76 2.57 -0.18 -10.83
C VAL A 76 2.64 0.71 -12.07
N ALA A 77 1.81 0.43 -13.07
CA ALA A 77 1.99 0.90 -14.44
C ALA A 77 0.70 1.50 -15.04
N PRO A 78 0.70 2.75 -15.55
CA PRO A 78 -0.47 3.39 -16.10
C PRO A 78 -0.89 2.81 -17.46
N VAL A 79 -2.20 2.74 -17.65
CA VAL A 79 -2.87 2.51 -18.94
C VAL A 79 -3.78 3.70 -19.19
N TYR A 80 -3.66 4.30 -20.37
CA TYR A 80 -4.31 5.57 -20.70
C TYR A 80 -5.52 5.35 -21.58
N TRP A 81 -6.68 5.85 -21.17
CA TRP A 81 -7.91 5.71 -21.96
C TRP A 81 -7.78 6.29 -23.36
N GLU A 82 -7.20 7.50 -23.47
CA GLU A 82 -7.03 8.18 -24.77
C GLU A 82 -6.15 7.40 -25.78
N LEU A 83 -5.24 6.54 -25.28
CA LEU A 83 -4.40 5.69 -26.13
C LEU A 83 -5.01 4.32 -26.37
N LEU A 84 -5.83 3.85 -25.41
CA LEU A 84 -6.54 2.58 -25.53
C LEU A 84 -7.74 2.67 -26.48
N GLU A 85 -8.51 3.79 -26.43
CA GLU A 85 -9.72 4.03 -27.23
C GLU A 85 -9.62 5.41 -27.93
N PRO A 86 -8.69 5.58 -28.90
CA PRO A 86 -8.48 6.87 -29.59
C PRO A 86 -9.71 7.33 -30.38
N GLU A 87 -10.51 6.38 -30.87
CA GLU A 87 -11.80 6.60 -31.53
C GLU A 87 -12.89 5.81 -30.79
N GLU A 88 -14.10 6.40 -30.61
CA GLU A 88 -15.20 5.78 -29.84
C GLU A 88 -15.49 4.36 -30.35
N GLY A 89 -15.35 3.36 -29.48
CA GLY A 89 -15.56 1.95 -29.77
C GLY A 89 -14.41 1.21 -30.47
N HIS A 90 -13.31 1.88 -30.79
CA HIS A 90 -12.14 1.25 -31.42
C HIS A 90 -10.96 1.18 -30.45
N PHE A 91 -10.66 -0.04 -29.98
CA PHE A 91 -9.65 -0.31 -28.95
C PHE A 91 -8.31 -0.76 -29.57
N ASN A 92 -7.22 -0.20 -29.03
CA ASN A 92 -5.85 -0.54 -29.36
C ASN A 92 -5.10 -1.06 -28.13
N PHE A 93 -4.84 -2.36 -28.07
CA PHE A 93 -4.16 -3.01 -26.95
C PHE A 93 -2.64 -3.12 -27.11
N THR A 94 -2.05 -2.56 -28.16
CA THR A 94 -0.61 -2.73 -28.47
C THR A 94 0.31 -2.33 -27.32
N LEU A 95 0.00 -1.23 -26.60
CA LEU A 95 0.79 -0.79 -25.46
C LEU A 95 0.60 -1.73 -24.25
N VAL A 96 -0.60 -2.23 -24.03
CA VAL A 96 -0.90 -3.22 -22.98
C VAL A 96 -0.12 -4.52 -23.22
N ASP A 97 -0.15 -5.04 -24.45
CA ASP A 97 0.60 -6.24 -24.82
C ASP A 97 2.12 -6.04 -24.69
N SER A 98 2.61 -4.85 -25.02
CA SER A 98 4.02 -4.48 -24.82
C SER A 98 4.41 -4.48 -23.35
N MET A 99 3.55 -3.91 -22.47
CA MET A 99 3.77 -3.93 -21.01
C MET A 99 3.80 -5.36 -20.46
N LEU A 100 2.81 -6.18 -20.82
CA LEU A 100 2.76 -7.59 -20.41
C LEU A 100 4.02 -8.34 -20.84
N SER A 101 4.46 -8.15 -22.09
CA SER A 101 5.67 -8.78 -22.61
C SER A 101 6.92 -8.31 -21.88
N GLY A 102 7.05 -6.99 -21.64
CA GLY A 102 8.19 -6.40 -20.92
C GLY A 102 8.31 -6.92 -19.49
N ALA A 103 7.21 -6.90 -18.74
CA ALA A 103 7.14 -7.40 -17.38
C ALA A 103 7.49 -8.90 -17.29
N ARG A 104 6.90 -9.72 -18.17
CA ARG A 104 7.17 -11.18 -18.23
C ARG A 104 8.63 -11.51 -18.50
N LYS A 105 9.29 -10.79 -19.39
CA LYS A 105 10.72 -10.99 -19.68
C LYS A 105 11.61 -10.79 -18.46
N GLN A 106 11.18 -9.97 -17.51
CA GLN A 106 11.90 -9.68 -16.27
C GLN A 106 11.35 -10.43 -15.05
N ASN A 107 10.36 -11.31 -15.26
CA ASN A 107 9.64 -12.00 -14.17
C ASN A 107 9.06 -11.01 -13.16
N LEU A 108 8.38 -9.98 -13.64
CA LEU A 108 7.69 -8.96 -12.87
C LEU A 108 6.17 -9.12 -13.02
N HIS A 109 5.44 -8.85 -11.95
CA HIS A 109 4.00 -8.64 -11.98
C HIS A 109 3.66 -7.18 -12.27
N LEU A 110 2.40 -6.92 -12.60
CA LEU A 110 1.85 -5.59 -12.87
C LEU A 110 0.65 -5.30 -11.97
N VAL A 111 0.59 -4.08 -11.49
CA VAL A 111 -0.63 -3.44 -11.01
C VAL A 111 -0.99 -2.38 -12.05
N ILE A 112 -2.17 -2.46 -12.63
CA ILE A 112 -2.61 -1.52 -13.65
C ILE A 112 -3.18 -0.27 -13.00
N LEU A 113 -2.72 0.92 -13.41
CA LEU A 113 -3.36 2.19 -13.10
C LEU A 113 -4.25 2.59 -14.28
N TRP A 114 -5.55 2.68 -14.06
CA TRP A 114 -6.49 3.14 -15.07
C TRP A 114 -6.56 4.67 -15.06
N PHE A 115 -5.78 5.35 -15.93
CA PHE A 115 -5.83 6.79 -16.13
C PHE A 115 -6.89 7.12 -17.17
N ALA A 116 -8.04 7.59 -16.72
CA ALA A 116 -9.19 7.82 -17.59
C ALA A 116 -9.91 9.15 -17.28
N SER A 117 -11.06 9.10 -16.63
CA SER A 117 -11.89 10.28 -16.36
C SER A 117 -11.21 11.27 -15.43
N TRP A 118 -10.37 10.79 -14.48
CA TRP A 118 -9.61 11.66 -13.59
C TRP A 118 -8.22 11.12 -13.28
N LYS A 119 -7.24 12.02 -13.30
CA LYS A 119 -5.88 11.86 -12.76
C LYS A 119 -5.53 13.13 -12.00
N ASN A 120 -5.18 13.01 -10.70
CA ASN A 120 -4.92 14.14 -9.80
C ASN A 120 -6.06 15.17 -9.85
N GLY A 121 -7.31 14.70 -9.83
CA GLY A 121 -8.50 15.52 -9.95
C GLY A 121 -8.73 16.20 -11.30
N TYR A 122 -7.95 15.91 -12.36
CA TYR A 122 -8.10 16.49 -13.69
C TYR A 122 -8.46 15.45 -14.75
N SER A 123 -9.27 15.85 -15.75
CA SER A 123 -9.74 14.96 -16.83
C SER A 123 -8.86 15.06 -18.07
N MET A 124 -7.55 14.79 -17.92
CA MET A 124 -6.57 14.94 -18.99
C MET A 124 -6.47 13.72 -19.92
N TYR A 125 -6.71 12.53 -19.39
CA TYR A 125 -6.50 11.26 -20.11
C TYR A 125 -7.73 10.70 -20.81
N VAL A 126 -8.85 11.45 -20.80
CA VAL A 126 -10.01 11.07 -21.61
C VAL A 126 -9.74 11.27 -23.11
N PRO A 127 -10.29 10.43 -24.00
CA PRO A 127 -10.10 10.56 -25.43
C PRO A 127 -10.58 11.91 -26.02
N SER A 128 -10.04 12.27 -27.19
CA SER A 128 -10.41 13.51 -27.87
C SER A 128 -11.89 13.62 -28.20
N TRP A 129 -12.55 12.52 -28.51
CA TRP A 129 -13.99 12.50 -28.80
C TRP A 129 -14.86 12.82 -27.56
N ILE A 130 -14.35 12.61 -26.33
CA ILE A 130 -14.94 13.10 -25.08
C ILE A 130 -14.59 14.57 -24.85
N LYS A 131 -13.28 14.93 -24.97
CA LYS A 131 -12.79 16.31 -24.74
C LYS A 131 -13.54 17.34 -25.58
N ASN A 132 -13.91 16.99 -26.81
CA ASN A 132 -14.53 17.89 -27.78
C ASN A 132 -16.07 17.85 -27.80
N ASN A 133 -16.73 17.12 -26.90
CA ASN A 133 -18.19 17.01 -26.86
C ASN A 133 -18.74 17.23 -25.45
N SER A 134 -18.69 18.48 -24.99
CA SER A 134 -19.14 18.87 -23.65
C SER A 134 -20.66 18.74 -23.45
N ASP A 135 -21.44 18.72 -24.53
CA ASP A 135 -22.90 18.53 -24.44
C ASP A 135 -23.26 17.09 -24.03
N LYS A 136 -22.56 16.11 -24.59
CA LYS A 136 -22.72 14.68 -24.25
C LYS A 136 -21.95 14.32 -22.97
N TYR A 137 -20.79 14.94 -22.75
CA TYR A 137 -19.86 14.64 -21.65
C TYR A 137 -19.64 15.91 -20.78
N PRO A 138 -20.56 16.21 -19.87
CA PRO A 138 -20.59 17.49 -19.17
C PRO A 138 -19.38 17.67 -18.26
N ARG A 139 -18.87 18.91 -18.21
CA ARG A 139 -17.87 19.35 -17.24
C ARG A 139 -18.55 19.75 -15.94
N ALA A 140 -17.86 19.51 -14.81
CA ALA A 140 -18.28 20.05 -13.53
C ALA A 140 -18.23 21.60 -13.54
N LYS A 141 -19.00 22.24 -12.67
CA LYS A 141 -19.05 23.70 -12.52
C LYS A 141 -18.75 24.11 -11.09
N ASP A 142 -18.08 25.25 -10.93
CA ASP A 142 -17.92 25.89 -9.64
C ASP A 142 -19.24 26.59 -9.20
N GLN A 143 -19.25 27.17 -7.99
CA GLN A 143 -20.38 27.87 -7.41
C GLN A 143 -20.83 29.13 -8.19
N ASN A 144 -20.00 29.63 -9.11
CA ASN A 144 -20.33 30.76 -9.99
C ASN A 144 -20.85 30.30 -11.36
N GLY A 145 -21.02 28.99 -11.56
CA GLY A 145 -21.46 28.39 -12.81
C GLY A 145 -20.37 28.29 -13.90
N LYS A 146 -19.11 28.59 -13.55
CA LYS A 146 -17.96 28.44 -14.46
C LYS A 146 -17.62 26.97 -14.62
N SER A 147 -17.48 26.52 -15.86
CA SER A 147 -17.04 25.15 -16.17
C SER A 147 -15.60 24.93 -15.75
N LEU A 148 -15.36 23.78 -15.11
CA LEU A 148 -14.06 23.29 -14.68
C LEU A 148 -13.43 22.40 -15.77
N GLN A 149 -12.16 22.09 -15.62
CA GLN A 149 -11.49 21.14 -16.50
C GLN A 149 -11.97 19.71 -16.24
N GLN A 150 -12.42 19.44 -15.01
CA GLN A 150 -12.91 18.15 -14.56
C GLN A 150 -14.26 17.80 -15.21
N LEU A 151 -14.43 16.53 -15.58
CA LEU A 151 -15.73 15.98 -15.95
C LEU A 151 -16.64 15.89 -14.74
N SER A 152 -17.95 16.07 -14.98
CA SER A 152 -18.95 15.88 -13.93
C SER A 152 -19.22 14.40 -13.67
N THR A 153 -19.31 14.02 -12.41
CA THR A 153 -19.77 12.67 -12.00
C THR A 153 -21.23 12.40 -12.37
N PHE A 154 -21.99 13.44 -12.76
CA PHE A 154 -23.37 13.34 -13.25
C PHE A 154 -23.46 13.11 -14.76
N GLY A 155 -22.33 12.98 -15.46
CA GLY A 155 -22.27 12.60 -16.87
C GLY A 155 -22.50 11.09 -17.04
N GLU A 156 -23.76 10.65 -17.14
CA GLU A 156 -24.05 9.22 -17.30
C GLU A 156 -23.37 8.62 -18.56
N ALA A 157 -23.39 9.37 -19.67
CA ALA A 157 -22.68 8.96 -20.89
C ALA A 157 -21.18 8.81 -20.69
N THR A 158 -20.55 9.65 -19.83
CA THR A 158 -19.14 9.54 -19.46
C THR A 158 -18.91 8.25 -18.67
N ALA A 159 -19.72 8.01 -17.64
CA ALA A 159 -19.60 6.84 -16.79
C ALA A 159 -19.80 5.52 -17.56
N GLU A 160 -20.70 5.51 -18.54
CA GLU A 160 -20.92 4.37 -19.42
C GLU A 160 -19.76 4.13 -20.39
N ALA A 161 -19.19 5.20 -20.94
CA ALA A 161 -18.06 5.12 -21.85
C ALA A 161 -16.79 4.61 -21.12
N ASP A 162 -16.49 5.16 -19.95
CA ASP A 162 -15.39 4.77 -19.10
C ASP A 162 -15.51 3.30 -18.66
N ALA A 163 -16.67 2.92 -18.10
CA ALA A 163 -16.93 1.54 -17.69
C ALA A 163 -16.82 0.55 -18.87
N ARG A 164 -17.24 0.93 -20.08
CA ARG A 164 -17.08 0.14 -21.29
C ARG A 164 -15.62 -0.02 -21.68
N ALA A 165 -14.84 1.07 -21.63
CA ALA A 165 -13.42 1.06 -21.98
C ALA A 165 -12.61 0.22 -20.97
N PHE A 166 -12.82 0.43 -19.67
CA PHE A 166 -12.18 -0.37 -18.63
C PHE A 166 -12.58 -1.85 -18.72
N LYS A 167 -13.85 -2.16 -18.99
CA LYS A 167 -14.29 -3.53 -19.23
C LYS A 167 -13.60 -4.16 -20.44
N ALA A 168 -13.37 -3.41 -21.52
CA ALA A 168 -12.66 -3.90 -22.71
C ALA A 168 -11.19 -4.21 -22.38
N LEU A 169 -10.51 -3.35 -21.60
CA LEU A 169 -9.17 -3.59 -21.09
C LEU A 169 -9.11 -4.87 -20.24
N MET A 170 -10.00 -5.00 -19.26
CA MET A 170 -10.00 -6.14 -18.36
C MET A 170 -10.36 -7.45 -19.08
N LYS A 171 -11.22 -7.39 -20.09
CA LYS A 171 -11.51 -8.55 -20.97
C LYS A 171 -10.28 -8.98 -21.75
N HIS A 172 -9.54 -8.02 -22.35
CA HIS A 172 -8.30 -8.32 -23.06
C HIS A 172 -7.26 -8.96 -22.13
N ILE A 173 -7.05 -8.38 -20.93
CA ILE A 173 -6.16 -8.95 -19.91
C ILE A 173 -6.60 -10.38 -19.55
N HIS A 174 -7.89 -10.63 -19.37
CA HIS A 174 -8.40 -11.98 -19.10
C HIS A 174 -8.00 -12.97 -20.20
N GLU A 175 -8.18 -12.58 -21.46
CA GLU A 175 -7.90 -13.44 -22.61
C GLU A 175 -6.41 -13.77 -22.77
N VAL A 176 -5.50 -12.80 -22.49
CA VAL A 176 -4.07 -12.95 -22.76
C VAL A 176 -3.22 -13.23 -21.51
N ASP A 177 -3.75 -13.05 -20.30
CA ASP A 177 -2.97 -13.09 -19.06
C ASP A 177 -3.55 -13.94 -17.93
N ALA A 178 -4.80 -14.36 -17.96
CA ALA A 178 -5.45 -15.08 -16.84
C ALA A 178 -4.68 -16.31 -16.35
N LYS A 179 -3.95 -17.00 -17.23
CA LYS A 179 -3.12 -18.16 -16.86
C LYS A 179 -1.75 -17.77 -16.32
N GLN A 180 -1.22 -16.63 -16.73
CA GLN A 180 0.14 -16.17 -16.37
C GLN A 180 0.14 -15.28 -15.14
N GLN A 181 -1.02 -14.64 -14.88
CA GLN A 181 -1.21 -13.74 -13.73
C GLN A 181 -0.10 -12.68 -13.64
N THR A 182 0.27 -12.11 -14.80
CA THR A 182 1.19 -10.97 -14.84
C THR A 182 0.54 -9.76 -14.19
N VAL A 183 -0.73 -9.49 -14.52
CA VAL A 183 -1.56 -8.46 -13.85
C VAL A 183 -2.20 -9.06 -12.60
N ILE A 184 -1.91 -8.47 -11.45
CA ILE A 184 -2.36 -9.00 -10.15
C ILE A 184 -3.37 -8.12 -9.42
N MET A 185 -3.44 -6.84 -9.74
CA MET A 185 -4.40 -5.86 -9.21
C MET A 185 -4.64 -4.75 -10.23
N ALA A 186 -5.69 -3.96 -10.02
CA ALA A 186 -5.94 -2.75 -10.79
C ALA A 186 -6.41 -1.60 -9.89
N GLN A 187 -5.91 -0.39 -10.14
CA GLN A 187 -6.40 0.86 -9.58
C GLN A 187 -7.42 1.50 -10.52
N ILE A 188 -8.53 1.96 -9.96
CA ILE A 188 -9.58 2.63 -10.70
C ILE A 188 -9.37 4.14 -10.59
N GLU A 189 -9.05 4.80 -11.70
CA GLU A 189 -8.67 6.20 -11.77
C GLU A 189 -7.46 6.53 -10.86
N ASN A 190 -7.17 7.83 -10.66
CA ASN A 190 -6.10 8.24 -9.76
C ASN A 190 -6.44 9.54 -9.05
N GLU A 191 -6.38 9.52 -7.70
CA GLU A 191 -6.53 10.71 -6.86
C GLU A 191 -7.72 11.58 -7.27
N VAL A 192 -8.89 10.95 -7.32
CA VAL A 192 -10.12 11.58 -7.82
C VAL A 192 -10.64 12.69 -6.89
N GLY A 193 -11.38 13.62 -7.47
CA GLY A 193 -12.06 14.69 -6.74
C GLY A 193 -12.04 16.00 -7.51
N LEU A 194 -12.76 17.00 -6.96
CA LEU A 194 -12.86 18.34 -7.54
C LEU A 194 -11.88 19.31 -6.90
N PHE A 195 -11.19 20.08 -7.72
CA PHE A 195 -10.50 21.30 -7.29
C PHE A 195 -11.38 22.53 -7.47
N TYR A 196 -11.11 23.59 -6.72
CA TYR A 196 -11.74 24.92 -6.77
C TYR A 196 -13.15 25.01 -6.20
N THR A 197 -13.80 23.91 -5.91
CA THR A 197 -15.13 23.84 -5.32
C THR A 197 -15.29 22.57 -4.49
N PRO A 198 -16.03 22.59 -3.36
CA PRO A 198 -16.29 21.37 -2.59
C PRO A 198 -17.27 20.40 -3.29
N ARG A 199 -18.11 20.89 -4.21
CA ARG A 199 -19.02 20.07 -5.01
C ARG A 199 -19.25 20.63 -6.41
N ASP A 200 -19.79 19.79 -7.29
CA ASP A 200 -20.26 20.19 -8.61
C ASP A 200 -21.56 21.01 -8.51
N HIS A 201 -21.69 22.07 -9.32
CA HIS A 201 -22.84 22.98 -9.40
C HIS A 201 -23.55 22.97 -10.76
N ILE A 202 -23.45 21.87 -11.53
CA ILE A 202 -24.38 21.69 -12.65
C ILE A 202 -25.81 21.49 -12.12
N VAL A 203 -26.80 21.79 -12.94
CA VAL A 203 -28.23 21.70 -12.54
C VAL A 203 -28.59 20.34 -11.95
N ALA A 204 -28.07 19.25 -12.51
CA ALA A 204 -28.31 17.89 -12.00
C ALA A 204 -27.71 17.67 -10.61
N ALA A 205 -26.50 18.20 -10.37
CA ALA A 205 -25.81 18.11 -9.08
C ALA A 205 -26.53 18.93 -8.00
N ASP A 206 -26.93 20.17 -8.32
CA ASP A 206 -27.70 21.00 -7.40
C ASP A 206 -29.05 20.37 -7.01
N LYS A 207 -29.75 19.81 -7.97
CA LYS A 207 -30.99 19.07 -7.73
C LYS A 207 -30.73 17.84 -6.82
N ALA A 208 -29.70 17.07 -7.06
CA ALA A 208 -29.36 15.88 -6.28
C ALA A 208 -28.92 16.25 -4.85
N PHE A 209 -28.15 17.32 -4.66
CA PHE A 209 -27.72 17.81 -3.34
C PHE A 209 -28.91 18.21 -2.45
N ASN A 210 -29.93 18.83 -3.05
CA ASN A 210 -31.15 19.26 -2.36
C ASN A 210 -32.20 18.13 -2.26
N SER A 211 -31.97 16.98 -2.86
CA SER A 211 -32.85 15.82 -2.75
C SER A 211 -32.53 14.95 -1.53
N THR A 212 -33.41 14.00 -1.22
CA THR A 212 -33.22 13.05 -0.13
C THR A 212 -31.94 12.25 -0.33
N VAL A 213 -31.14 12.11 0.75
CA VAL A 213 -29.95 11.24 0.79
C VAL A 213 -30.34 9.82 0.37
N PRO A 214 -29.58 9.16 -0.50
CA PRO A 214 -29.88 7.82 -0.99
C PRO A 214 -30.11 6.81 0.13
N ASN A 215 -31.15 5.99 0.00
CA ASN A 215 -31.55 5.04 1.04
C ASN A 215 -30.46 3.98 1.30
N GLU A 216 -29.77 3.54 0.26
CA GLU A 216 -28.66 2.57 0.36
C GLU A 216 -27.51 3.10 1.24
N LEU A 217 -27.18 4.39 1.13
CA LEU A 217 -26.20 5.03 2.02
C LEU A 217 -26.72 5.05 3.45
N MET A 218 -27.97 5.44 3.66
CA MET A 218 -28.53 5.48 5.01
C MET A 218 -28.62 4.12 5.66
N GLN A 219 -28.95 3.07 4.91
CA GLN A 219 -28.94 1.69 5.40
C GLN A 219 -27.52 1.26 5.84
N TYR A 220 -26.50 1.56 5.03
CA TYR A 220 -25.12 1.29 5.40
C TYR A 220 -24.73 2.00 6.72
N LEU A 221 -25.01 3.29 6.84
CA LEU A 221 -24.67 4.07 8.03
C LEU A 221 -25.39 3.54 9.29
N ILE A 222 -26.66 3.14 9.17
CA ILE A 222 -27.43 2.55 10.28
C ILE A 222 -26.81 1.22 10.72
N GLN A 223 -26.48 0.35 9.77
CA GLN A 223 -25.86 -0.95 10.05
C GLN A 223 -24.47 -0.83 10.69
N HIS A 224 -23.71 0.21 10.34
CA HIS A 224 -22.34 0.42 10.82
C HIS A 224 -22.21 1.52 11.87
N LYS A 225 -23.32 2.00 12.45
CA LYS A 225 -23.39 3.16 13.35
C LYS A 225 -22.31 3.20 14.45
N GLY A 226 -21.96 2.05 15.02
CA GLY A 226 -20.94 1.93 16.07
C GLY A 226 -19.49 1.80 15.57
N LYS A 227 -19.29 1.72 14.25
CA LYS A 227 -17.99 1.46 13.61
C LYS A 227 -17.62 2.51 12.56
N LEU A 228 -18.46 3.55 12.39
CA LEU A 228 -18.19 4.64 11.43
C LEU A 228 -16.94 5.42 11.83
N GLN A 229 -16.33 6.05 10.85
CA GLN A 229 -15.28 7.03 11.12
C GLN A 229 -15.77 8.06 12.14
N PRO A 230 -14.93 8.40 13.12
CA PRO A 230 -15.34 9.25 14.25
C PRO A 230 -15.95 10.59 13.82
N GLU A 231 -15.39 11.21 12.77
CA GLU A 231 -15.84 12.48 12.24
C GLU A 231 -17.23 12.37 11.62
N LEU A 232 -17.43 11.39 10.75
CA LEU A 232 -18.72 11.12 10.12
C LEU A 232 -19.78 10.76 11.17
N GLY A 233 -19.44 9.86 12.08
CA GLY A 233 -20.32 9.44 13.17
C GLY A 233 -20.71 10.60 14.08
N SER A 234 -19.77 11.50 14.41
CA SER A 234 -19.99 12.68 15.25
C SER A 234 -20.89 13.70 14.56
N ALA A 235 -20.68 13.98 13.27
CA ALA A 235 -21.53 14.91 12.52
C ALA A 235 -22.97 14.40 12.42
N TRP A 236 -23.15 13.13 12.07
CA TRP A 236 -24.47 12.51 12.01
C TRP A 236 -25.15 12.48 13.40
N LYS A 237 -24.40 12.18 14.48
CA LYS A 237 -24.89 12.26 15.86
C LYS A 237 -25.32 13.66 16.25
N LYS A 238 -24.49 14.67 15.96
CA LYS A 238 -24.78 16.10 16.25
C LYS A 238 -26.07 16.55 15.59
N ASN A 239 -26.39 15.98 14.43
CA ASN A 239 -27.63 16.26 13.70
C ASN A 239 -28.78 15.28 14.02
N GLY A 240 -28.74 14.61 15.17
CA GLY A 240 -29.82 13.77 15.72
C GLY A 240 -29.98 12.43 15.03
N TYR A 241 -28.98 11.94 14.30
CA TYR A 241 -29.03 10.67 13.57
C TYR A 241 -30.22 10.59 12.60
N LYS A 242 -30.56 11.68 11.94
CA LYS A 242 -31.62 11.71 10.92
C LYS A 242 -31.33 10.68 9.83
N THR A 243 -32.38 9.97 9.42
CA THR A 243 -32.28 8.89 8.42
C THR A 243 -32.96 9.25 7.10
N THR A 244 -33.61 10.42 7.02
CA THR A 244 -34.31 10.93 5.84
C THR A 244 -34.15 12.45 5.77
N GLY A 245 -34.16 13.00 4.58
CA GLY A 245 -34.00 14.43 4.32
C GLY A 245 -32.89 14.71 3.30
N SER A 246 -32.69 15.99 2.99
CA SER A 246 -31.56 16.42 2.15
C SER A 246 -30.22 16.20 2.85
N TRP A 247 -29.13 16.36 2.13
CA TRP A 247 -27.77 16.18 2.67
C TRP A 247 -27.52 17.09 3.89
N GLU A 248 -27.92 18.36 3.84
CA GLU A 248 -27.79 19.28 4.98
C GLU A 248 -28.74 18.93 6.14
N GLU A 249 -29.93 18.42 5.86
CA GLU A 249 -30.85 17.97 6.91
C GLU A 249 -30.32 16.73 7.66
N VAL A 250 -29.62 15.84 6.96
CA VAL A 250 -29.06 14.61 7.55
C VAL A 250 -27.72 14.87 8.24
N PHE A 251 -26.80 15.58 7.61
CA PHE A 251 -25.43 15.73 8.11
C PHE A 251 -25.12 17.11 8.69
N GLY A 252 -26.02 18.07 8.55
CA GLY A 252 -25.85 19.44 9.01
C GLY A 252 -25.27 20.35 7.93
N LYS A 253 -25.31 21.67 8.20
CA LYS A 253 -24.67 22.65 7.33
C LYS A 253 -23.15 22.56 7.45
N SER A 254 -22.48 22.80 6.35
CA SER A 254 -21.02 22.82 6.28
C SER A 254 -20.42 23.88 7.22
N VAL A 255 -19.40 23.48 7.97
CA VAL A 255 -18.61 24.38 8.82
C VAL A 255 -17.15 24.20 8.46
N VAL A 256 -16.51 25.29 8.02
CA VAL A 256 -15.07 25.30 7.71
C VAL A 256 -14.30 25.75 8.95
N ASP A 257 -13.42 24.90 9.47
CA ASP A 257 -12.44 25.27 10.51
C ASP A 257 -11.02 25.12 9.95
N GLU A 258 -10.51 26.17 9.33
CA GLU A 258 -9.16 26.18 8.75
C GLU A 258 -8.05 26.10 9.81
N LYS A 259 -8.35 26.38 11.08
CA LYS A 259 -7.37 26.34 12.18
C LYS A 259 -7.14 24.93 12.72
N ASN A 260 -8.15 24.07 12.59
CA ASN A 260 -8.12 22.68 13.06
C ASN A 260 -8.20 21.70 11.88
N TRP A 261 -7.36 21.88 10.88
CA TRP A 261 -7.39 21.10 9.65
C TRP A 261 -7.29 19.58 9.86
N GLN A 262 -6.62 19.13 10.93
CA GLN A 262 -6.54 17.71 11.28
C GLN A 262 -7.86 17.16 11.81
N THR A 263 -8.59 17.97 12.56
CA THR A 263 -9.83 17.56 13.21
C THR A 263 -11.07 17.90 12.44
N LEU A 264 -11.03 18.77 11.39
CA LEU A 264 -12.20 18.95 10.57
C LEU A 264 -12.38 20.27 9.87
N SER A 265 -12.41 20.13 8.61
CA SER A 265 -13.42 20.79 7.80
C SER A 265 -14.39 19.72 7.30
N PHE A 266 -15.37 19.37 8.12
CA PHE A 266 -16.40 18.45 7.67
C PHE A 266 -17.41 19.26 6.86
N LEU A 267 -17.38 19.05 5.56
CA LEU A 267 -18.33 19.70 4.67
C LEU A 267 -19.35 18.68 4.16
N THR A 268 -20.62 18.96 4.39
CA THR A 268 -21.72 18.15 3.83
C THR A 268 -21.66 18.08 2.31
N GLU A 269 -21.21 19.16 1.66
CA GLU A 269 -20.94 19.21 0.22
C GLU A 269 -19.84 18.23 -0.21
N GLU A 270 -18.81 18.07 0.60
CA GLU A 270 -17.79 17.05 0.34
C GLU A 270 -18.36 15.64 0.45
N LEU A 271 -19.15 15.33 1.48
CA LEU A 271 -19.78 14.00 1.60
C LEU A 271 -20.66 13.67 0.39
N PHE A 272 -21.43 14.66 -0.08
CA PHE A 272 -22.20 14.52 -1.31
C PHE A 272 -21.29 14.18 -2.51
N THR A 273 -20.21 14.95 -2.67
CA THR A 273 -19.25 14.76 -3.77
C THR A 273 -18.57 13.40 -3.68
N VAL A 274 -18.14 13.00 -2.49
CA VAL A 274 -17.57 11.66 -2.21
C VAL A 274 -18.51 10.55 -2.67
N TYR A 275 -19.78 10.65 -2.29
CA TYR A 275 -20.75 9.61 -2.67
C TYR A 275 -20.91 9.51 -4.19
N GLN A 276 -20.88 10.64 -4.92
CA GLN A 276 -20.99 10.63 -6.38
C GLN A 276 -19.75 10.04 -7.06
N TYR A 277 -18.55 10.41 -6.58
CA TYR A 277 -17.31 9.80 -7.07
C TYR A 277 -17.27 8.30 -6.79
N ALA A 278 -17.57 7.89 -5.56
CA ALA A 278 -17.59 6.48 -5.19
C ALA A 278 -18.59 5.67 -6.05
N LYS A 279 -19.77 6.22 -6.31
CA LYS A 279 -20.77 5.59 -7.18
C LYS A 279 -20.27 5.43 -8.62
N TYR A 280 -19.63 6.45 -9.16
CA TYR A 280 -19.03 6.40 -10.49
C TYR A 280 -17.92 5.33 -10.56
N MET A 281 -16.94 5.39 -9.65
CA MET A 281 -15.84 4.41 -9.57
C MET A 281 -16.34 3.00 -9.35
N GLY A 282 -17.37 2.84 -8.51
CA GLY A 282 -18.04 1.56 -8.30
C GLY A 282 -18.63 0.96 -9.58
N LYS A 283 -19.18 1.80 -10.47
CA LYS A 283 -19.71 1.37 -11.79
C LYS A 283 -18.55 0.90 -12.69
N VAL A 284 -17.45 1.65 -12.76
CA VAL A 284 -16.27 1.29 -13.55
C VAL A 284 -15.63 -0.01 -13.03
N ALA A 285 -15.41 -0.11 -11.72
CA ALA A 285 -14.84 -1.30 -11.08
C ALA A 285 -15.72 -2.55 -11.32
N ALA A 286 -17.04 -2.42 -11.14
CA ALA A 286 -17.98 -3.54 -11.36
C ALA A 286 -17.94 -4.04 -12.82
N ALA A 287 -17.83 -3.13 -13.79
CA ALA A 287 -17.72 -3.48 -15.20
C ALA A 287 -16.41 -4.23 -15.50
N GLY A 288 -15.30 -3.80 -14.91
CA GLY A 288 -14.01 -4.47 -15.01
C GLY A 288 -14.01 -5.85 -14.36
N LYS A 289 -14.51 -5.95 -13.12
CA LYS A 289 -14.61 -7.24 -12.39
C LYS A 289 -15.48 -8.27 -13.11
N ALA A 290 -16.56 -7.83 -13.76
CA ALA A 290 -17.41 -8.71 -14.56
C ALA A 290 -16.65 -9.36 -15.74
N ALA A 291 -15.55 -8.73 -16.20
CA ALA A 291 -14.70 -9.25 -17.27
C ALA A 291 -13.48 -10.03 -16.72
N HIS A 292 -12.86 -9.55 -15.64
CA HIS A 292 -11.69 -10.17 -15.01
C HIS A 292 -11.66 -9.84 -13.52
N ALA A 293 -12.05 -10.81 -12.69
CA ALA A 293 -12.29 -10.62 -11.26
C ALA A 293 -10.99 -10.67 -10.42
N ILE A 294 -10.12 -9.67 -10.59
CA ILE A 294 -8.93 -9.47 -9.75
C ILE A 294 -9.20 -8.37 -8.72
N PRO A 295 -8.35 -8.22 -7.65
CA PRO A 295 -8.50 -7.15 -6.68
C PRO A 295 -8.41 -5.77 -7.33
N MET A 296 -9.30 -4.86 -6.91
CA MET A 296 -9.36 -3.48 -7.39
C MET A 296 -9.36 -2.50 -6.22
N TYR A 297 -8.64 -1.40 -6.38
CA TYR A 297 -8.54 -0.37 -5.35
C TYR A 297 -8.66 1.04 -5.93
N VAL A 298 -8.82 1.99 -5.04
CA VAL A 298 -8.72 3.44 -5.30
C VAL A 298 -7.70 4.06 -4.37
N ASN A 299 -7.05 5.13 -4.82
CA ASN A 299 -6.04 5.85 -4.05
C ASN A 299 -6.50 7.26 -3.67
N ALA A 300 -5.83 7.85 -2.69
CA ALA A 300 -6.21 9.12 -2.10
C ALA A 300 -5.08 10.14 -2.07
N TRP A 301 -5.30 11.31 -2.71
CA TRP A 301 -4.56 12.53 -2.41
C TRP A 301 -4.95 13.03 -1.01
N LEU A 302 -4.04 12.95 -0.07
CA LEU A 302 -4.31 13.28 1.32
C LEU A 302 -4.43 14.78 1.56
N LYS A 303 -5.30 15.12 2.51
CA LYS A 303 -5.38 16.47 3.05
C LYS A 303 -4.06 16.85 3.72
N GLN A 304 -3.60 18.11 3.50
CA GLN A 304 -2.34 18.62 4.03
C GLN A 304 -2.57 19.97 4.74
N PRO A 305 -1.62 20.40 5.63
CA PRO A 305 -1.75 21.66 6.37
C PRO A 305 -1.96 22.90 5.50
N LEU A 306 -1.33 22.95 4.31
CA LEU A 306 -1.47 24.05 3.36
C LEU A 306 -2.71 23.96 2.47
N THR A 307 -3.38 22.81 2.46
CA THR A 307 -4.58 22.54 1.68
C THR A 307 -5.66 21.91 2.56
N PRO A 308 -6.16 22.62 3.60
CA PRO A 308 -6.96 22.01 4.66
C PRO A 308 -8.43 21.79 4.31
N VAL A 309 -8.93 22.39 3.22
CA VAL A 309 -10.37 22.39 2.88
C VAL A 309 -10.63 21.72 1.54
N PRO A 310 -11.81 21.04 1.36
CA PRO A 310 -12.22 20.47 0.09
C PRO A 310 -12.22 21.48 -1.05
N GLY A 311 -11.70 21.10 -2.20
CA GLY A 311 -11.48 21.98 -3.34
C GLY A 311 -10.10 22.65 -3.35
N ARG A 312 -9.36 22.65 -2.22
CA ARG A 312 -7.91 22.90 -2.17
C ARG A 312 -7.11 21.59 -2.20
N TYR A 313 -7.66 20.53 -1.67
CA TYR A 313 -7.36 19.15 -2.04
C TYR A 313 -8.52 18.60 -2.87
N PRO A 314 -8.38 17.49 -3.61
CA PRO A 314 -9.47 16.93 -4.41
C PRO A 314 -10.68 16.57 -3.55
N SER A 315 -11.76 17.39 -3.63
CA SER A 315 -13.03 17.09 -2.93
C SER A 315 -13.70 15.88 -3.56
N GLY A 316 -13.96 14.85 -2.79
CA GLY A 316 -14.56 13.60 -3.28
C GLY A 316 -13.65 12.40 -3.20
N GLY A 317 -12.36 12.58 -2.93
CA GLY A 317 -11.39 11.51 -2.78
C GLY A 317 -11.65 10.62 -1.55
N PRO A 318 -11.07 9.40 -1.51
CA PRO A 318 -11.26 8.43 -0.44
C PRO A 318 -10.30 8.67 0.74
N ILE A 319 -10.39 9.85 1.36
CA ILE A 319 -9.59 10.23 2.53
C ILE A 319 -10.22 9.71 3.84
N PRO A 320 -9.53 9.70 5.00
CA PRO A 320 -9.96 8.97 6.19
C PRO A 320 -11.42 9.19 6.61
N HIS A 321 -11.90 10.42 6.69
CA HIS A 321 -13.26 10.72 7.14
C HIS A 321 -14.36 10.39 6.11
N THR A 322 -13.99 10.02 4.89
CA THR A 322 -14.93 9.70 3.80
C THR A 322 -15.02 8.20 3.48
N LEU A 323 -14.16 7.37 4.08
CA LEU A 323 -14.04 5.94 3.75
C LEU A 323 -15.36 5.16 3.84
N ASP A 324 -16.22 5.49 4.82
CA ASP A 324 -17.50 4.80 4.98
C ASP A 324 -18.48 5.07 3.81
N LEU A 325 -18.42 6.28 3.20
CA LEU A 325 -19.22 6.58 2.03
C LEU A 325 -18.72 5.84 0.79
N TRP A 326 -17.39 5.73 0.63
CA TRP A 326 -16.79 4.92 -0.43
C TRP A 326 -17.20 3.46 -0.32
N ARG A 327 -17.15 2.87 0.88
CA ARG A 327 -17.58 1.49 1.11
C ARG A 327 -19.06 1.28 0.86
N ALA A 328 -19.90 2.26 1.20
CA ALA A 328 -21.33 2.21 0.95
C ALA A 328 -21.67 2.26 -0.54
N ALA A 329 -20.98 3.12 -1.31
CA ALA A 329 -21.35 3.43 -2.69
C ALA A 329 -20.60 2.60 -3.74
N ALA A 330 -19.44 2.02 -3.39
CA ALA A 330 -18.55 1.31 -4.31
C ALA A 330 -18.18 -0.11 -3.84
N PRO A 331 -19.11 -1.02 -3.62
CA PRO A 331 -18.84 -2.37 -3.10
C PRO A 331 -17.97 -3.25 -4.03
N ALA A 332 -17.78 -2.85 -5.28
CA ALA A 332 -16.89 -3.52 -6.21
C ALA A 332 -15.41 -3.17 -6.00
N ILE A 333 -15.11 -2.16 -5.20
CA ILE A 333 -13.75 -1.77 -4.82
C ILE A 333 -13.36 -2.54 -3.54
N ASP A 334 -12.26 -3.28 -3.60
CA ASP A 334 -11.83 -4.16 -2.51
C ASP A 334 -11.03 -3.40 -1.45
N MET A 335 -10.23 -2.41 -1.86
CA MET A 335 -9.31 -1.67 -1.00
C MET A 335 -9.35 -0.18 -1.28
N ILE A 336 -9.07 0.61 -0.25
CA ILE A 336 -8.99 2.07 -0.32
C ILE A 336 -7.66 2.46 0.31
N GLU A 337 -6.77 3.11 -0.46
CA GLU A 337 -5.36 3.22 -0.11
C GLU A 337 -4.85 4.66 -0.14
N PRO A 338 -3.85 5.02 0.70
CA PRO A 338 -3.29 6.36 0.71
C PRO A 338 -2.11 6.52 -0.24
N ASP A 339 -1.96 7.71 -0.83
CA ASP A 339 -0.72 8.16 -1.44
C ASP A 339 0.05 9.00 -0.41
N ILE A 340 1.24 8.55 -0.02
CA ILE A 340 1.94 9.11 1.13
C ILE A 340 3.03 10.08 0.70
N TYR A 341 2.70 11.38 0.77
CA TYR A 341 3.61 12.51 0.58
C TYR A 341 3.73 13.40 1.82
N VAL A 342 3.14 12.95 2.94
CA VAL A 342 3.17 13.63 4.24
C VAL A 342 4.22 12.98 5.14
N ASP A 343 4.75 13.75 6.09
CA ASP A 343 5.83 13.25 6.96
C ASP A 343 5.33 12.26 8.05
N ASP A 344 4.04 12.33 8.42
CA ASP A 344 3.46 11.47 9.45
C ASP A 344 2.89 10.18 8.83
N VAL A 345 3.79 9.24 8.52
CA VAL A 345 3.44 7.91 8.02
C VAL A 345 2.64 7.11 9.05
N PHE A 346 2.97 7.24 10.34
CA PHE A 346 2.31 6.48 11.41
C PHE A 346 0.81 6.79 11.45
N TYR A 347 0.48 8.08 11.56
CA TYR A 347 -0.92 8.50 11.57
C TYR A 347 -1.64 8.12 10.28
N THR A 348 -0.99 8.33 9.13
CA THR A 348 -1.62 8.07 7.82
C THR A 348 -1.99 6.61 7.64
N VAL A 349 -1.06 5.70 7.82
CA VAL A 349 -1.30 4.26 7.60
C VAL A 349 -2.33 3.72 8.60
N GLU A 350 -2.28 4.17 9.86
CA GLU A 350 -3.27 3.80 10.89
C GLU A 350 -4.71 4.17 10.49
N GLN A 351 -4.92 5.30 9.83
CA GLN A 351 -6.26 5.73 9.40
C GLN A 351 -6.85 4.83 8.29
N PHE A 352 -6.01 4.25 7.45
CA PHE A 352 -6.43 3.35 6.36
C PHE A 352 -6.46 1.88 6.77
N HIS A 353 -5.69 1.48 7.78
CA HIS A 353 -5.69 0.12 8.31
C HIS A 353 -6.93 -0.15 9.16
N ARG A 354 -7.99 -0.64 8.53
CA ARG A 354 -9.29 -0.90 9.18
C ARG A 354 -9.77 -2.31 8.88
N GLU A 355 -10.75 -2.79 9.69
CA GLU A 355 -11.41 -4.07 9.42
C GLU A 355 -11.93 -4.12 7.98
N GLY A 356 -11.45 -5.10 7.22
CA GLY A 356 -11.80 -5.30 5.81
C GLY A 356 -11.09 -4.35 4.83
N ASN A 357 -10.08 -3.57 5.28
CA ASN A 357 -9.18 -2.82 4.41
C ASN A 357 -7.74 -3.22 4.74
N PRO A 358 -7.16 -4.20 4.04
CA PRO A 358 -5.75 -4.52 4.18
C PRO A 358 -4.92 -3.33 3.66
N VAL A 359 -3.72 -3.15 4.20
CA VAL A 359 -2.85 -2.04 3.80
C VAL A 359 -2.09 -2.41 2.53
N PHE A 360 -2.21 -1.59 1.52
CA PHE A 360 -1.34 -1.50 0.36
C PHE A 360 -0.97 -0.03 0.17
N ILE A 361 0.30 0.29 0.00
CA ILE A 361 0.72 1.66 -0.30
C ILE A 361 1.07 1.73 -1.78
N PRO A 362 0.11 2.13 -2.64
CA PRO A 362 0.32 2.15 -4.08
C PRO A 362 1.30 3.23 -4.50
N GLU A 363 1.34 4.33 -3.74
CA GLU A 363 2.17 5.48 -4.04
C GLU A 363 2.75 6.08 -2.74
N ILE A 364 4.08 6.16 -2.66
CA ILE A 364 4.79 6.84 -1.58
C ILE A 364 5.95 7.65 -2.16
N LYS A 365 6.23 8.81 -1.58
CA LYS A 365 7.36 9.65 -1.99
C LYS A 365 8.67 8.87 -1.98
N SER A 366 9.36 8.79 -3.11
CA SER A 366 10.67 8.11 -3.23
C SER A 366 11.74 8.76 -2.35
N GLY A 367 12.66 7.94 -1.82
CA GLY A 367 13.83 8.40 -1.07
C GLY A 367 14.22 7.52 0.10
N ILE A 368 15.23 7.97 0.85
CA ILE A 368 15.77 7.22 2.00
C ILE A 368 14.73 7.03 3.10
N ARG A 369 13.78 7.96 3.26
CA ARG A 369 12.74 7.89 4.26
C ARG A 369 11.79 6.72 3.96
N SER A 370 11.18 6.68 2.78
CA SER A 370 10.26 5.61 2.38
C SER A 370 10.93 4.24 2.29
N ALA A 371 12.23 4.21 1.93
CA ALA A 371 13.02 2.98 1.95
C ALA A 371 13.12 2.37 3.36
N ASN A 372 13.15 3.19 4.41
CA ASN A 372 13.15 2.72 5.80
C ASN A 372 11.72 2.53 6.35
N GLU A 373 10.76 3.36 5.97
CA GLU A 373 9.35 3.22 6.33
C GLU A 373 8.75 1.89 5.83
N ALA A 374 9.22 1.39 4.68
CA ALA A 374 8.76 0.12 4.11
C ALA A 374 8.87 -1.05 5.10
N PHE A 375 9.96 -1.15 5.87
CA PHE A 375 10.10 -2.19 6.90
C PHE A 375 9.00 -2.12 7.95
N TRP A 376 8.70 -0.90 8.42
CA TRP A 376 7.66 -0.68 9.41
C TRP A 376 6.27 -0.97 8.85
N ILE A 377 5.97 -0.50 7.63
CA ILE A 377 4.68 -0.72 6.97
C ILE A 377 4.41 -2.22 6.80
N PHE A 378 5.38 -2.99 6.29
CA PHE A 378 5.21 -4.43 6.11
C PHE A 378 5.01 -5.19 7.42
N ALA A 379 5.73 -4.83 8.46
CA ALA A 379 5.76 -5.62 9.69
C ALA A 379 4.75 -5.17 10.75
N HIS A 380 4.42 -3.87 10.81
CA HIS A 380 3.49 -3.34 11.81
C HIS A 380 2.03 -3.46 11.36
N HIS A 381 1.78 -3.33 10.05
CA HIS A 381 0.43 -3.35 9.49
C HIS A 381 0.11 -4.60 8.67
N ASP A 382 0.99 -5.60 8.66
CA ASP A 382 0.81 -6.80 7.82
C ASP A 382 0.52 -6.44 6.35
N ALA A 383 1.15 -5.36 5.84
CA ALA A 383 0.82 -4.77 4.57
C ALA A 383 1.03 -5.74 3.39
N ILE A 384 0.17 -5.62 2.38
CA ILE A 384 0.27 -6.37 1.12
C ILE A 384 1.47 -5.88 0.30
N GLY A 385 1.76 -4.57 0.32
CA GLY A 385 2.84 -4.01 -0.47
C GLY A 385 3.10 -2.53 -0.27
N VAL A 386 4.22 -2.08 -0.82
CA VAL A 386 4.66 -0.68 -0.86
C VAL A 386 5.23 -0.38 -2.24
N SER A 387 4.95 0.82 -2.81
CA SER A 387 5.37 1.21 -4.15
C SER A 387 5.83 2.68 -4.17
N PRO A 388 7.13 2.98 -4.12
CA PRO A 388 7.63 4.34 -4.33
C PRO A 388 7.30 4.86 -5.72
N PHE A 389 6.85 6.13 -5.79
CA PHE A 389 6.51 6.81 -7.05
C PHE A 389 7.74 7.28 -7.82
N GLY A 390 7.65 7.33 -9.14
CA GLY A 390 8.73 7.75 -10.03
C GLY A 390 9.93 6.79 -9.97
N ILE A 391 9.65 5.50 -9.76
CA ILE A 391 10.67 4.48 -9.55
C ILE A 391 11.65 4.35 -10.72
N ASP A 392 11.27 4.79 -11.89
CA ASP A 392 12.05 4.79 -13.14
C ASP A 392 12.92 6.04 -13.33
N GLU A 393 12.82 7.06 -12.46
CA GLU A 393 13.63 8.28 -12.57
C GLU A 393 15.07 8.11 -12.06
N SER A 394 15.31 7.21 -11.11
CA SER A 394 16.62 6.96 -10.53
C SER A 394 17.25 5.66 -11.04
N LYS A 395 18.58 5.60 -11.06
CA LYS A 395 19.31 4.35 -11.36
C LYS A 395 19.25 3.41 -10.14
N PRO A 396 19.37 2.09 -10.38
CA PRO A 396 19.36 1.12 -9.27
C PRO A 396 20.36 1.41 -8.14
N ASP A 397 21.59 1.78 -8.48
CA ASP A 397 22.65 2.05 -7.50
C ASP A 397 22.43 3.34 -6.70
N ASP A 398 21.68 4.28 -7.24
CA ASP A 398 21.39 5.60 -6.64
C ASP A 398 20.10 5.59 -5.81
N ASP A 399 19.28 4.55 -5.94
CA ASP A 399 17.97 4.47 -5.31
C ASP A 399 18.04 3.72 -3.97
N PRO A 400 17.71 4.37 -2.84
CA PRO A 400 17.73 3.72 -1.53
C PRO A 400 16.85 2.48 -1.43
N ILE A 401 15.73 2.44 -2.18
CA ILE A 401 14.80 1.30 -2.15
C ILE A 401 15.43 0.01 -2.67
N THR A 402 16.44 0.09 -3.53
CA THR A 402 17.15 -1.08 -4.07
C THR A 402 17.69 -1.97 -2.96
N LYS A 403 18.36 -1.37 -1.96
CA LYS A 403 18.91 -2.10 -0.81
C LYS A 403 17.83 -2.65 0.10
N THR A 404 16.76 -1.88 0.30
CA THR A 404 15.59 -2.31 1.09
C THR A 404 14.92 -3.53 0.44
N TYR A 405 14.65 -3.46 -0.87
CA TYR A 405 13.98 -4.56 -1.57
C TYR A 405 14.89 -5.78 -1.78
N PHE A 406 16.20 -5.58 -1.96
CA PHE A 406 17.15 -6.68 -1.89
C PHE A 406 17.02 -7.45 -0.57
N THR A 407 16.99 -6.75 0.54
CA THR A 407 16.88 -7.35 1.88
C THR A 407 15.50 -7.99 2.10
N LEU A 408 14.42 -7.27 1.79
CA LEU A 408 13.05 -7.76 1.95
C LEU A 408 12.77 -8.97 1.07
N SER A 409 13.33 -9.04 -0.14
CA SER A 409 13.16 -10.19 -1.04
C SER A 409 13.66 -11.50 -0.45
N GLN A 410 14.70 -11.45 0.38
CA GLN A 410 15.25 -12.63 1.05
C GLN A 410 14.35 -13.14 2.19
N VAL A 411 13.55 -12.26 2.80
CA VAL A 411 12.73 -12.55 3.98
C VAL A 411 11.22 -12.47 3.71
N SER A 412 10.80 -12.27 2.46
CA SER A 412 9.38 -12.14 2.09
C SER A 412 8.54 -13.34 2.57
N ASP A 413 9.01 -14.55 2.38
CA ASP A 413 8.32 -15.77 2.83
C ASP A 413 8.19 -15.80 4.36
N LEU A 414 9.21 -15.35 5.09
CA LEU A 414 9.18 -15.27 6.54
C LEU A 414 8.19 -14.22 7.00
N ILE A 415 8.18 -13.01 6.40
CA ILE A 415 7.20 -11.96 6.70
C ILE A 415 5.78 -12.49 6.48
N ILE A 416 5.49 -13.06 5.31
CA ILE A 416 4.20 -13.65 4.97
C ILE A 416 3.75 -14.70 6.01
N GLN A 417 4.68 -15.53 6.45
CA GLN A 417 4.40 -16.56 7.46
C GLN A 417 4.09 -15.98 8.84
N GLN A 418 4.60 -14.80 9.18
CA GLN A 418 4.39 -14.15 10.49
C GLN A 418 3.21 -13.18 10.52
N GLN A 419 2.70 -12.77 9.36
CA GLN A 419 1.53 -11.89 9.28
C GLN A 419 0.36 -12.41 10.13
N GLY A 420 -0.27 -11.52 10.90
CA GLY A 420 -1.43 -11.80 11.75
C GLY A 420 -1.13 -12.56 13.06
N LYS A 421 0.10 -13.02 13.31
CA LYS A 421 0.44 -13.81 14.51
C LYS A 421 0.84 -12.98 15.72
N GLY A 422 1.07 -11.68 15.57
CA GLY A 422 1.59 -10.83 16.64
C GLY A 422 3.02 -11.17 17.08
N THR A 423 3.78 -11.83 16.20
CA THR A 423 5.17 -12.25 16.45
C THR A 423 6.18 -11.39 15.69
N MET A 424 5.70 -10.34 15.01
CA MET A 424 6.51 -9.45 14.18
C MET A 424 6.23 -7.99 14.53
N ILE A 425 7.29 -7.18 14.58
CA ILE A 425 7.24 -5.74 14.86
C ILE A 425 8.02 -4.98 13.80
N GLY A 426 7.43 -3.92 13.28
CA GLY A 426 8.09 -2.94 12.42
C GLY A 426 8.76 -1.84 13.24
N ILE A 427 9.97 -1.47 12.87
CA ILE A 427 10.76 -0.41 13.49
C ILE A 427 10.96 0.68 12.45
N PHE A 428 10.60 1.91 12.81
CA PHE A 428 10.95 3.10 12.06
C PHE A 428 11.31 4.23 13.03
N LEU A 429 12.54 4.70 12.96
CA LEU A 429 13.09 5.73 13.83
C LEU A 429 13.63 6.88 13.00
N ASP A 430 13.38 8.10 13.46
CA ASP A 430 13.89 9.33 12.89
C ASP A 430 14.28 10.34 13.98
N THR A 431 14.60 11.55 13.59
CA THR A 431 15.00 12.61 14.55
C THR A 431 13.87 13.05 15.46
N ALA A 432 12.60 12.90 15.04
CA ALA A 432 11.41 13.18 15.83
C ALA A 432 11.02 11.99 16.73
N HIS A 433 11.22 10.78 16.25
CA HIS A 433 10.88 9.52 16.92
C HIS A 433 12.14 8.69 17.14
N ARG A 434 12.98 9.12 18.09
CA ARG A 434 14.30 8.51 18.34
C ARG A 434 14.25 7.18 19.10
N MET A 435 13.08 6.82 19.66
CA MET A 435 12.88 5.60 20.43
C MET A 435 11.46 5.08 20.22
N GLN A 436 11.35 3.77 20.10
CA GLN A 436 10.08 3.02 20.13
C GLN A 436 10.20 1.92 21.18
N SER A 437 9.08 1.63 21.88
CA SER A 437 8.99 0.54 22.87
C SER A 437 7.80 -0.34 22.56
N PHE A 438 7.97 -1.65 22.65
CA PHE A 438 6.94 -2.63 22.37
C PHE A 438 7.18 -3.92 23.17
N GLU A 439 6.16 -4.78 23.25
CA GLU A 439 6.27 -6.10 23.90
C GLU A 439 6.32 -7.20 22.85
N LEU A 440 7.33 -8.07 22.93
CA LEU A 440 7.50 -9.19 22.02
C LEU A 440 8.20 -10.38 22.70
N GLY A 441 7.67 -11.60 22.54
CA GLY A 441 8.33 -12.83 22.98
C GLY A 441 8.62 -12.89 24.49
N GLY A 442 7.85 -12.17 25.32
CA GLY A 442 8.04 -12.11 26.77
C GLY A 442 9.02 -11.02 27.24
N TYR A 443 9.40 -10.11 26.35
CA TYR A 443 10.27 -8.98 26.64
C TYR A 443 9.59 -7.65 26.30
N ARG A 444 9.89 -6.61 27.09
CA ARG A 444 9.83 -5.24 26.62
C ARG A 444 11.08 -5.00 25.77
N VAL A 445 10.89 -4.55 24.57
CA VAL A 445 11.97 -4.25 23.64
C VAL A 445 11.96 -2.75 23.34
N ASP A 446 13.07 -2.09 23.64
CA ASP A 446 13.29 -0.68 23.37
C ASP A 446 14.21 -0.56 22.15
N ALA A 447 13.71 -0.01 21.03
CA ALA A 447 14.48 0.31 19.84
C ALA A 447 14.92 1.78 19.89
N LYS A 448 16.21 2.05 19.72
CA LYS A 448 16.78 3.41 19.75
C LYS A 448 17.58 3.72 18.50
N LEU A 449 17.40 4.92 17.97
CA LEU A 449 18.12 5.44 16.80
C LEU A 449 19.62 5.61 17.12
N GLY A 450 20.48 5.15 16.20
CA GLY A 450 21.93 5.29 16.26
C GLY A 450 22.63 3.96 16.47
N SER A 451 23.87 3.88 16.03
CA SER A 451 24.69 2.67 16.14
C SER A 451 25.22 2.41 17.56
N GLY A 452 25.14 3.39 18.47
CA GLY A 452 25.66 3.30 19.84
C GLY A 452 27.14 2.88 19.90
N SER A 453 27.97 3.29 18.92
CA SER A 453 29.36 2.88 18.88
C SER A 453 30.12 3.43 20.09
N PHE A 454 31.08 2.66 20.62
CA PHE A 454 32.00 3.12 21.69
C PHE A 454 32.69 4.42 21.31
N ALA A 455 33.07 4.58 20.03
CA ALA A 455 33.68 5.80 19.51
C ALA A 455 32.77 7.04 19.66
N GLU A 456 31.47 6.88 19.46
CA GLU A 456 30.46 7.93 19.61
C GLU A 456 30.31 8.34 21.09
N LEU A 457 30.37 7.38 22.00
CA LEU A 457 30.28 7.59 23.44
C LEU A 457 31.56 8.11 24.07
N ALA A 458 32.70 7.65 23.60
CA ALA A 458 34.01 8.10 24.06
C ALA A 458 34.40 9.47 23.48
N GLY A 459 33.54 10.09 22.63
CA GLY A 459 33.84 11.38 22.02
C GLY A 459 34.90 11.33 20.92
N PHE A 460 35.28 10.13 20.45
CA PHE A 460 36.30 9.96 19.41
C PHE A 460 35.72 10.11 17.99
N SER A 461 34.43 10.21 17.85
CA SER A 461 33.76 10.36 16.54
C SER A 461 33.70 11.79 16.05
N VAL A 462 34.86 12.40 15.86
CA VAL A 462 34.95 13.69 15.18
C VAL A 462 34.72 13.49 13.70
N GLY A 463 33.56 13.96 13.19
CA GLY A 463 33.22 13.94 11.75
C GLY A 463 32.37 12.79 11.24
N GLN A 464 31.89 11.89 12.09
CA GLN A 464 30.88 10.91 11.64
C GLN A 464 29.52 11.57 11.45
N LYS A 465 28.88 11.31 10.30
CA LYS A 465 27.52 11.78 10.00
C LYS A 465 26.57 11.14 11.01
N LYS A 466 25.85 11.96 11.76
CA LYS A 466 24.86 11.48 12.74
C LYS A 466 23.76 10.72 12.02
N THR A 467 23.40 9.54 12.53
CA THR A 467 22.26 8.78 12.01
C THR A 467 20.98 9.55 12.25
N GLU A 468 20.24 9.81 11.17
CA GLU A 468 19.01 10.59 11.20
C GLU A 468 17.75 9.72 11.01
N ILE A 469 17.92 8.50 10.46
CA ILE A 469 16.82 7.60 10.13
C ILE A 469 17.28 6.14 10.20
N ALA A 470 16.40 5.26 10.69
CA ALA A 470 16.61 3.82 10.71
C ALA A 470 15.29 3.08 10.48
N GLY A 471 15.36 1.96 9.76
CA GLY A 471 14.22 1.06 9.54
C GLY A 471 14.62 -0.38 9.78
N GLY A 472 13.65 -1.19 10.24
CA GLY A 472 13.90 -2.59 10.48
C GLY A 472 12.66 -3.39 10.86
N ILE A 473 12.87 -4.70 10.98
CA ILE A 473 11.85 -5.66 11.43
C ILE A 473 12.45 -6.51 12.54
N LEU A 474 11.68 -6.77 13.59
CA LEU A 474 12.00 -7.75 14.61
C LEU A 474 10.93 -8.86 14.62
N ILE A 475 11.37 -10.11 14.52
CA ILE A 475 10.52 -11.30 14.51
C ILE A 475 10.91 -12.22 15.65
N ASN A 476 9.95 -12.61 16.47
CA ASN A 476 10.12 -13.68 17.45
C ASN A 476 9.86 -15.02 16.76
N THR A 477 10.88 -15.86 16.65
CA THR A 477 10.82 -17.16 15.95
C THR A 477 10.67 -18.36 16.88
N GLY A 478 10.80 -18.14 18.19
CA GLY A 478 10.70 -19.20 19.19
C GLY A 478 10.96 -18.67 20.59
N LYS A 479 11.06 -19.58 21.56
CA LYS A 479 11.36 -19.19 22.94
C LYS A 479 12.73 -18.52 23.00
N ASP A 480 12.72 -17.23 23.37
CA ASP A 480 13.92 -16.39 23.51
C ASP A 480 14.76 -16.28 22.20
N GLU A 481 14.22 -16.71 21.04
CA GLU A 481 14.89 -16.67 19.74
C GLU A 481 14.25 -15.63 18.82
N PHE A 482 15.09 -14.85 18.13
CA PHE A 482 14.64 -13.73 17.32
C PHE A 482 15.42 -13.64 16.00
N ILE A 483 14.78 -13.03 15.01
CA ILE A 483 15.42 -12.54 13.79
C ILE A 483 15.17 -11.03 13.73
N ALA A 484 16.24 -10.24 13.59
CA ALA A 484 16.14 -8.82 13.33
C ALA A 484 16.71 -8.49 11.95
N ILE A 485 16.07 -7.55 11.28
CA ILE A 485 16.41 -7.08 9.93
C ILE A 485 16.51 -5.56 10.02
N GLY A 486 17.59 -4.98 9.50
CA GLY A 486 17.72 -3.52 9.50
C GLY A 486 19.14 -3.05 9.79
N LYS A 487 19.26 -1.74 10.06
CA LYS A 487 20.54 -1.11 10.43
C LYS A 487 20.31 0.20 11.16
N ASP A 488 21.39 0.72 11.78
CA ASP A 488 21.45 2.06 12.40
C ASP A 488 20.53 2.23 13.61
N TYR A 489 20.21 1.14 14.32
CA TYR A 489 19.48 1.16 15.59
C TYR A 489 20.04 0.15 16.58
N ASN A 490 19.64 0.32 17.85
CA ASN A 490 19.94 -0.62 18.94
C ASN A 490 18.65 -1.18 19.50
N LEU A 491 18.65 -2.46 19.91
CA LEU A 491 17.55 -3.10 20.64
C LEU A 491 17.99 -3.44 22.06
N THR A 492 17.16 -3.10 23.03
CA THR A 492 17.35 -3.50 24.43
C THR A 492 16.18 -4.37 24.87
N PHE A 493 16.48 -5.57 25.32
CA PHE A 493 15.51 -6.59 25.76
C PHE A 493 15.46 -6.64 27.29
N THR A 494 14.32 -6.31 27.87
CA THR A 494 14.04 -6.40 29.31
C THR A 494 12.90 -7.39 29.54
N PRO A 495 13.07 -8.46 30.35
CA PRO A 495 12.00 -9.40 30.62
C PRO A 495 10.78 -8.71 31.20
N LEU A 496 9.58 -9.05 30.71
CA LEU A 496 8.32 -8.55 31.27
C LEU A 496 8.06 -9.09 32.69
N GLN A 497 8.60 -10.28 32.99
CA GLN A 497 8.55 -10.88 34.32
C GLN A 497 9.99 -11.03 34.84
N PRO A 498 10.46 -10.07 35.67
CA PRO A 498 11.79 -10.15 36.24
C PRO A 498 11.90 -11.36 37.21
N ASP A 499 12.93 -12.19 36.98
CA ASP A 499 13.22 -13.35 37.83
C ASP A 499 14.51 -13.19 38.63
N GLY A 500 15.06 -11.98 38.62
CA GLY A 500 16.33 -11.63 39.30
C GLY A 500 17.59 -12.09 38.58
N LYS A 501 17.45 -12.75 37.43
CA LYS A 501 18.56 -13.26 36.63
C LYS A 501 19.17 -12.18 35.74
N ILE A 502 20.41 -12.35 35.43
CA ILE A 502 21.12 -11.56 34.43
C ILE A 502 20.66 -12.01 33.04
N VAL A 503 20.37 -11.05 32.16
CA VAL A 503 19.96 -11.30 30.77
C VAL A 503 21.14 -11.05 29.83
N ASP A 504 21.43 -12.01 28.97
CA ASP A 504 22.54 -11.90 28.03
C ASP A 504 22.20 -12.61 26.69
N VAL A 505 23.10 -12.51 25.72
CA VAL A 505 22.96 -13.07 24.37
C VAL A 505 23.72 -14.38 24.25
N GLU A 506 23.01 -15.45 23.90
CA GLU A 506 23.60 -16.79 23.70
C GLU A 506 24.42 -16.85 22.41
N TYR A 507 23.84 -16.31 21.33
CA TYR A 507 24.52 -16.16 20.03
C TYR A 507 23.91 -15.01 19.24
N PHE A 508 24.72 -14.45 18.33
CA PHE A 508 24.34 -13.35 17.44
C PHE A 508 24.96 -13.61 16.06
N ASP A 509 24.19 -14.20 15.16
CA ASP A 509 24.64 -14.70 13.86
C ASP A 509 24.11 -13.81 12.74
N GLU A 510 25.00 -13.16 11.99
CA GLU A 510 24.67 -12.52 10.73
C GLU A 510 24.56 -13.57 9.63
N GLY A 511 23.53 -13.43 8.79
CA GLY A 511 23.26 -14.42 7.74
C GLY A 511 22.28 -13.94 6.69
N THR A 512 21.76 -14.86 5.93
CA THR A 512 20.80 -14.63 4.85
C THR A 512 19.85 -15.81 4.72
N PHE A 513 18.77 -15.62 3.95
CA PHE A 513 17.89 -16.72 3.56
C PHE A 513 18.17 -17.10 2.10
N LEU A 514 18.55 -18.34 1.86
CA LEU A 514 18.67 -18.92 0.53
C LEU A 514 17.61 -20.02 0.34
N ASN A 515 16.70 -19.79 -0.61
CA ASN A 515 15.56 -20.69 -0.85
C ASN A 515 14.73 -20.97 0.44
N GLY A 516 14.46 -19.92 1.21
CA GLY A 516 13.69 -19.98 2.46
C GLY A 516 14.42 -20.64 3.64
N LYS A 517 15.71 -20.96 3.52
CA LYS A 517 16.52 -21.56 4.58
C LYS A 517 17.56 -20.57 5.09
N TRP A 518 17.69 -20.49 6.41
CA TRP A 518 18.72 -19.69 7.06
C TRP A 518 20.14 -20.22 6.74
N VAL A 519 21.03 -19.30 6.39
CA VAL A 519 22.46 -19.57 6.17
C VAL A 519 23.27 -18.56 6.97
N THR A 520 24.00 -19.01 7.99
CA THR A 520 24.88 -18.16 8.78
C THR A 520 26.12 -17.82 7.95
N ILE A 521 26.44 -16.53 7.85
CA ILE A 521 27.64 -16.01 7.20
C ILE A 521 28.76 -15.89 8.24
N ARG A 522 28.49 -15.26 9.39
CA ARG A 522 29.43 -15.11 10.49
C ARG A 522 28.73 -14.96 11.83
N ARG A 523 29.46 -15.26 12.92
CA ARG A 523 29.00 -14.99 14.28
C ARG A 523 29.62 -13.70 14.77
N LEU A 524 28.78 -12.76 15.19
CA LEU A 524 29.19 -11.46 15.70
C LEU A 524 29.35 -11.56 17.23
N ASN A 525 30.56 -11.30 17.73
CA ASN A 525 30.87 -11.32 19.16
C ASN A 525 31.49 -10.00 19.61
N GLY A 526 31.38 -9.71 20.89
CA GLY A 526 32.01 -8.52 21.49
C GLY A 526 31.49 -7.20 20.89
N ASP A 527 32.37 -6.33 20.48
CA ASP A 527 32.07 -4.96 20.07
C ASP A 527 31.24 -4.84 18.79
N GLU A 528 31.18 -5.88 17.97
CA GLU A 528 30.48 -5.85 16.70
C GLU A 528 28.95 -6.03 16.85
N GLY A 529 28.52 -6.85 17.80
CA GLY A 529 27.09 -7.22 17.92
C GLY A 529 26.48 -6.95 19.28
N THR A 530 27.20 -7.30 20.34
CA THR A 530 26.73 -7.10 21.70
C THR A 530 27.27 -5.79 22.24
N GLY A 531 26.50 -4.72 22.12
CA GLY A 531 26.79 -3.47 22.80
C GLY A 531 26.65 -3.66 24.28
N GLY A 532 27.74 -3.51 25.03
CA GLY A 532 27.65 -3.48 26.46
C GLY A 532 26.53 -2.51 26.89
N GLY A 533 25.50 -3.03 27.56
CA GLY A 533 24.63 -2.16 28.32
C GLY A 533 25.48 -1.36 29.28
N ASP A 534 25.02 -0.19 29.65
CA ASP A 534 25.65 0.80 30.52
C ASP A 534 27.20 0.76 30.61
N TYR A 535 27.77 1.69 29.91
CA TYR A 535 29.18 1.84 29.64
C TYR A 535 30.03 1.98 30.89
N GLY A 536 30.77 1.00 31.14
CA GLY A 536 31.91 1.02 32.00
C GLY A 536 32.67 -0.27 31.77
N PHE A 537 33.97 -0.27 31.85
CA PHE A 537 34.77 -1.45 32.12
C PHE A 537 34.32 -2.05 33.47
N GLY A 538 33.10 -2.61 33.49
CA GLY A 538 32.46 -3.08 34.71
C GLY A 538 31.39 -4.12 34.39
N PHE A 539 31.28 -5.06 35.27
CA PHE A 539 30.41 -6.20 35.27
C PHE A 539 29.01 -5.88 34.76
N LYS A 540 28.47 -6.69 33.83
CA LYS A 540 27.06 -6.68 33.45
C LYS A 540 26.23 -6.91 34.72
N THR A 541 25.60 -5.85 35.22
CA THR A 541 24.76 -5.90 36.42
C THR A 541 23.29 -5.73 36.08
N GLY A 542 22.94 -5.79 34.79
CA GLY A 542 21.63 -5.39 34.31
C GLY A 542 20.68 -6.55 34.01
N ASN A 543 19.39 -6.28 34.24
CA ASN A 543 18.29 -7.18 33.91
C ASN A 543 17.90 -7.09 32.43
N SER A 544 18.78 -6.63 31.54
CA SER A 544 18.51 -6.42 30.12
C SER A 544 19.72 -6.74 29.25
N ALA A 545 19.46 -7.21 28.00
CA ALA A 545 20.46 -7.40 26.97
C ALA A 545 20.31 -6.34 25.89
N SER A 546 21.43 -5.72 25.46
CA SER A 546 21.44 -4.73 24.38
C SER A 546 22.23 -5.23 23.19
N LEU A 547 21.67 -5.03 22.00
CA LEU A 547 22.18 -5.47 20.70
C LEU A 547 22.30 -4.27 19.76
N LYS A 548 23.39 -4.21 19.00
CA LYS A 548 23.63 -3.17 17.98
C LYS A 548 23.38 -3.72 16.59
N PHE A 549 22.64 -2.96 15.79
CA PHE A 549 22.40 -3.29 14.39
C PHE A 549 23.13 -2.27 13.52
N GLN A 550 24.32 -2.64 13.11
CA GLN A 550 25.16 -1.85 12.21
C GLN A 550 24.91 -2.27 10.75
N PRO A 551 25.24 -1.41 9.79
CA PRO A 551 25.27 -1.84 8.39
C PRO A 551 26.17 -3.06 8.23
N SER A 552 25.79 -3.96 7.30
CA SER A 552 26.65 -5.04 6.85
C SER A 552 27.97 -4.48 6.28
N ALA A 553 28.96 -5.33 6.04
CA ALA A 553 30.25 -4.93 5.47
C ALA A 553 30.12 -4.13 4.15
N ASN A 554 29.03 -4.32 3.42
CA ASN A 554 28.72 -3.62 2.16
C ASN A 554 27.89 -2.34 2.37
N GLY A 555 27.60 -1.94 3.60
CA GLY A 555 26.74 -0.80 3.93
C GLY A 555 25.25 -1.08 3.73
N ASP A 556 24.85 -2.34 3.53
CA ASP A 556 23.47 -2.77 3.36
C ASP A 556 22.80 -3.07 4.71
N TYR A 557 21.50 -3.40 4.69
CA TYR A 557 20.79 -3.86 5.88
C TYR A 557 21.30 -5.25 6.29
N SER A 558 21.48 -5.47 7.58
CA SER A 558 21.84 -6.77 8.13
C SER A 558 20.58 -7.60 8.41
N ILE A 559 20.70 -8.93 8.23
CA ILE A 559 19.75 -9.91 8.74
C ILE A 559 20.49 -10.72 9.80
N VAL A 560 19.97 -10.69 11.02
CA VAL A 560 20.65 -11.30 12.17
C VAL A 560 19.71 -12.22 12.92
N LYS A 561 20.13 -13.43 13.16
CA LYS A 561 19.46 -14.40 14.05
C LYS A 561 20.19 -14.44 15.38
N PHE A 562 19.45 -14.31 16.48
CA PHE A 562 20.04 -14.32 17.81
C PHE A 562 19.12 -14.97 18.84
N LYS A 563 19.71 -15.35 19.98
CA LYS A 563 18.98 -15.92 21.09
C LYS A 563 19.43 -15.29 22.40
N ILE A 564 18.45 -15.02 23.26
CA ILE A 564 18.65 -14.48 24.59
C ILE A 564 18.65 -15.62 25.58
N TYR A 565 19.50 -15.54 26.62
CA TYR A 565 19.48 -16.47 27.74
C TYR A 565 19.57 -15.72 29.06
N ARG A 566 19.27 -16.43 30.17
CA ARG A 566 19.27 -15.85 31.51
C ARG A 566 20.06 -16.76 32.46
N TYR A 567 20.87 -16.15 33.32
CA TYR A 567 21.70 -16.85 34.30
C TYR A 567 21.77 -16.09 35.63
N TRP A 568 22.23 -16.79 36.70
CA TRP A 568 22.46 -16.24 38.02
C TRP A 568 23.86 -15.64 38.14
#